data_15bdab361d68159f4b717d09e8287a6d
#
_entry.id   15bdab361d68159f4b717d09e8287a6d
#
_cell.length_a   1.000
_cell.length_b   1.000
_cell.length_c   1.000
_cell.angle_alpha   90.00
_cell.angle_beta   90.00
_cell.angle_gamma   90.00
#
_symmetry.space_group_name_H-M   'P 1'
#
loop_
_entity.id
_entity.type
_entity.pdbx_description
1 polymer ?
#
loop_
_entity_poly.entity_id
_entity_poly.type
_entity_poly.pdbx_seq_one_letter_code
_entity_poly.pdbx_strand_id
1 'polypeptide(L)'
;MKIFSEELVAQACREKNVKDLSNATIGEVLLVAQYLEQKTGIPFIRMDQGSPGLPMNKYGIEAEKAALDSGIGSQYPAAAGVPELKDAASRFIKAFINVDVSPRSCVPTTGSVAASFGSFIACTQRIPGKDKVLFIDPGFPIQKSQLRVLGIQWREFDIYPCRGAKALEPVLEAEFAKGDIAAIVYSNPNNPAWICLEEDELQVIGKLATKYDVVVMEDLAYFCMDFRRPLSKPFEAPYLPTVARYTDNYILMLSALDIIQIRPLLHAGCSPFSMEVVR
;
A
#
# COMPACT_ATOMS: atom_id res chain seq x y z
N MET A 1 2.47 -3.93 37.92
CA MET A 1 2.01 -5.32 38.14
C MET A 1 2.00 -6.01 36.78
N LYS A 2 2.76 -7.09 36.60
CA LYS A 2 2.74 -7.87 35.33
C LYS A 2 1.47 -8.69 35.32
N ILE A 3 0.64 -8.56 34.30
CA ILE A 3 -0.64 -9.30 34.14
C ILE A 3 -0.35 -10.80 33.93
N PHE A 4 0.71 -11.12 33.16
CA PHE A 4 1.16 -12.48 32.90
C PHE A 4 2.55 -12.70 33.47
N SER A 5 2.83 -13.91 33.97
CA SER A 5 4.19 -14.28 34.38
C SER A 5 5.09 -14.46 33.15
N GLU A 6 6.37 -14.17 33.31
CA GLU A 6 7.35 -14.39 32.24
C GLU A 6 7.42 -15.87 31.79
N GLU A 7 7.23 -16.77 32.75
CA GLU A 7 7.21 -18.20 32.51
C GLU A 7 6.04 -18.62 31.60
N LEU A 8 4.82 -18.08 31.84
CA LEU A 8 3.65 -18.34 31.01
C LEU A 8 3.81 -17.77 29.59
N VAL A 9 4.41 -16.57 29.47
CA VAL A 9 4.73 -15.97 28.15
C VAL A 9 5.76 -16.82 27.41
N ALA A 10 6.83 -17.23 28.10
CA ALA A 10 7.85 -18.10 27.52
C ALA A 10 7.28 -19.47 27.09
N GLN A 11 6.34 -20.02 27.87
CA GLN A 11 5.62 -21.22 27.49
C GLN A 11 4.77 -20.99 26.22
N ALA A 12 4.01 -19.90 26.16
CA ALA A 12 3.22 -19.56 24.99
C ALA A 12 4.10 -19.46 23.74
N CYS A 13 5.26 -18.80 23.82
CA CYS A 13 6.21 -18.70 22.73
C CYS A 13 6.72 -20.08 22.28
N ARG A 14 7.08 -20.97 23.21
CA ARG A 14 7.51 -22.33 22.86
C ARG A 14 6.40 -23.12 22.16
N GLU A 15 5.18 -23.11 22.70
CA GLU A 15 4.03 -23.82 22.16
C GLU A 15 3.61 -23.33 20.77
N LYS A 16 3.88 -22.05 20.46
CA LYS A 16 3.57 -21.42 19.18
C LYS A 16 4.77 -21.28 18.26
N ASN A 17 5.92 -21.85 18.61
CA ASN A 17 7.18 -21.79 17.86
C ASN A 17 7.67 -20.35 17.57
N VAL A 18 7.37 -19.40 18.46
CA VAL A 18 7.83 -18.03 18.36
C VAL A 18 9.20 -17.93 19.10
N LYS A 19 10.25 -17.69 18.35
CA LYS A 19 11.62 -17.65 18.92
C LYS A 19 11.93 -16.36 19.64
N ASP A 20 11.42 -15.26 19.15
CA ASP A 20 11.68 -13.91 19.66
C ASP A 20 10.45 -13.02 19.46
N LEU A 21 9.80 -12.62 20.55
CA LEU A 21 8.63 -11.75 20.51
C LEU A 21 8.94 -10.32 20.03
N SER A 22 10.17 -9.85 20.22
CA SER A 22 10.56 -8.50 19.80
C SER A 22 10.67 -8.37 18.28
N ASN A 23 10.87 -9.48 17.60
CA ASN A 23 10.94 -9.57 16.14
C ASN A 23 9.80 -10.41 15.53
N ALA A 24 8.79 -10.72 16.34
CA ALA A 24 7.66 -11.56 15.89
C ALA A 24 6.79 -10.86 14.84
N THR A 25 6.30 -11.63 13.91
CA THR A 25 5.29 -11.18 12.95
C THR A 25 3.94 -10.96 13.65
N ILE A 26 3.05 -10.18 13.02
CA ILE A 26 1.68 -9.95 13.52
C ILE A 26 0.97 -11.29 13.78
N GLY A 27 1.15 -12.27 12.88
CA GLY A 27 0.56 -13.60 13.03
C GLY A 27 1.10 -14.36 14.26
N GLU A 28 2.39 -14.28 14.52
CA GLU A 28 3.01 -14.90 15.70
C GLU A 28 2.55 -14.24 17.00
N VAL A 29 2.47 -12.92 17.05
CA VAL A 29 1.91 -12.18 18.19
C VAL A 29 0.46 -12.61 18.45
N LEU A 30 -0.34 -12.75 17.41
CA LEU A 30 -1.72 -13.22 17.48
C LEU A 30 -1.81 -14.61 18.12
N LEU A 31 -0.98 -15.55 17.69
CA LEU A 31 -0.97 -16.92 18.21
C LEU A 31 -0.60 -16.97 19.71
N VAL A 32 0.38 -16.16 20.12
CA VAL A 32 0.78 -16.04 21.53
C VAL A 32 -0.35 -15.42 22.37
N ALA A 33 -0.96 -14.34 21.89
CA ALA A 33 -2.08 -13.69 22.58
C ALA A 33 -3.27 -14.65 22.76
N GLN A 34 -3.67 -15.37 21.71
CA GLN A 34 -4.74 -16.37 21.78
C GLN A 34 -4.43 -17.49 22.78
N TYR A 35 -3.19 -17.96 22.84
CA TYR A 35 -2.78 -18.97 23.82
C TYR A 35 -2.92 -18.45 25.26
N LEU A 36 -2.47 -17.22 25.52
CA LEU A 36 -2.59 -16.60 26.84
C LEU A 36 -4.05 -16.38 27.24
N GLU A 37 -4.90 -15.92 26.34
CA GLU A 37 -6.35 -15.79 26.56
C GLU A 37 -6.98 -17.13 26.95
N GLN A 38 -6.68 -18.19 26.19
CA GLN A 38 -7.21 -19.54 26.47
C GLN A 38 -6.76 -20.09 27.82
N LYS A 39 -5.53 -19.81 28.22
CA LYS A 39 -4.95 -20.32 29.49
C LYS A 39 -5.40 -19.55 30.70
N THR A 40 -5.65 -18.26 30.58
CA THR A 40 -5.92 -17.39 31.74
C THR A 40 -7.35 -16.91 31.84
N GLY A 41 -8.12 -17.00 30.76
CA GLY A 41 -9.45 -16.41 30.66
C GLY A 41 -9.45 -14.86 30.59
N ILE A 42 -8.27 -14.23 30.50
CA ILE A 42 -8.13 -12.77 30.43
C ILE A 42 -8.11 -12.35 28.98
N PRO A 43 -9.11 -11.59 28.49
CA PRO A 43 -9.15 -11.15 27.10
C PRO A 43 -8.14 -10.04 26.85
N PHE A 44 -7.54 -10.04 25.65
CA PHE A 44 -6.73 -8.94 25.17
C PHE A 44 -7.59 -7.89 24.44
N ILE A 45 -7.31 -6.61 24.72
CA ILE A 45 -7.74 -5.54 23.82
C ILE A 45 -6.79 -5.54 22.63
N ARG A 46 -7.29 -5.99 21.47
CA ARG A 46 -6.48 -6.21 20.26
C ARG A 46 -6.16 -4.87 19.59
N MET A 47 -4.86 -4.54 19.56
CA MET A 47 -4.32 -3.34 18.91
C MET A 47 -3.13 -3.67 17.99
N ASP A 48 -2.92 -4.95 17.73
CA ASP A 48 -1.81 -5.50 16.95
C ASP A 48 -2.09 -5.50 15.43
N GLN A 49 -3.36 -5.45 15.04
CA GLN A 49 -3.78 -5.40 13.65
C GLN A 49 -4.93 -4.42 13.49
N GLY A 50 -4.72 -3.39 12.66
CA GLY A 50 -5.78 -2.49 12.23
C GLY A 50 -6.74 -3.21 11.27
N SER A 51 -8.04 -3.14 11.56
CA SER A 51 -9.08 -3.53 10.62
C SER A 51 -10.03 -2.35 10.47
N PRO A 52 -10.46 -1.98 9.24
CA PRO A 52 -11.35 -0.83 9.03
C PRO A 52 -12.65 -0.89 9.85
N GLY A 53 -13.15 -2.09 10.14
CA GLY A 53 -14.27 -2.32 11.05
C GLY A 53 -15.63 -1.76 10.59
N LEU A 54 -15.67 -1.04 9.49
CA LEU A 54 -16.91 -0.53 8.91
C LEU A 54 -17.53 -1.55 7.96
N PRO A 55 -18.87 -1.66 7.92
CA PRO A 55 -19.51 -2.55 6.96
C PRO A 55 -19.24 -2.11 5.54
N MET A 56 -19.06 -3.09 4.65
CA MET A 56 -18.90 -2.84 3.22
C MET A 56 -20.10 -2.07 2.66
N ASN A 57 -19.86 -1.19 1.70
CA ASN A 57 -20.92 -0.42 1.07
C ASN A 57 -21.93 -1.34 0.39
N LYS A 58 -23.24 -1.10 0.63
CA LYS A 58 -24.32 -1.90 0.06
C LYS A 58 -24.28 -2.01 -1.45
N TYR A 59 -23.91 -0.94 -2.16
CA TYR A 59 -23.79 -0.97 -3.62
C TYR A 59 -22.70 -1.91 -4.11
N GLY A 60 -21.57 -1.99 -3.38
CA GLY A 60 -20.53 -2.97 -3.67
C GLY A 60 -21.02 -4.40 -3.49
N ILE A 61 -21.72 -4.67 -2.37
CA ILE A 61 -22.27 -5.98 -2.06
C ILE A 61 -23.31 -6.41 -3.15
N GLU A 62 -24.20 -5.51 -3.53
CA GLU A 62 -25.22 -5.76 -4.54
C GLU A 62 -24.59 -6.02 -5.92
N ALA A 63 -23.58 -5.23 -6.32
CA ALA A 63 -22.87 -5.41 -7.57
C ALA A 63 -22.10 -6.75 -7.62
N GLU A 64 -21.46 -7.14 -6.52
CA GLU A 64 -20.74 -8.41 -6.42
C GLU A 64 -21.71 -9.61 -6.53
N LYS A 65 -22.84 -9.57 -5.83
CA LYS A 65 -23.89 -10.59 -5.95
C LYS A 65 -24.41 -10.70 -7.40
N ALA A 66 -24.73 -9.57 -8.03
CA ALA A 66 -25.20 -9.57 -9.41
C ALA A 66 -24.16 -10.13 -10.38
N ALA A 67 -22.87 -9.84 -10.16
CA ALA A 67 -21.80 -10.40 -10.96
C ALA A 67 -21.70 -11.93 -10.79
N LEU A 68 -21.80 -12.45 -9.58
CA LEU A 68 -21.83 -13.89 -9.32
C LEU A 68 -23.05 -14.56 -9.96
N ASP A 69 -24.23 -13.98 -9.82
CA ASP A 69 -25.47 -14.48 -10.41
C ASP A 69 -25.43 -14.50 -11.95
N SER A 70 -24.65 -13.61 -12.57
CA SER A 70 -24.43 -13.60 -14.03
C SER A 70 -23.54 -14.74 -14.53
N GLY A 71 -22.93 -15.52 -13.64
CA GLY A 71 -22.03 -16.62 -13.97
C GLY A 71 -20.63 -16.18 -14.40
N ILE A 72 -20.22 -14.93 -14.13
CA ILE A 72 -18.89 -14.40 -14.50
C ILE A 72 -17.74 -15.25 -13.94
N GLY A 73 -17.95 -15.88 -12.78
CA GLY A 73 -16.96 -16.77 -12.15
C GLY A 73 -16.64 -18.06 -12.92
N SER A 74 -17.43 -18.39 -13.95
CA SER A 74 -17.17 -19.57 -14.81
C SER A 74 -16.26 -19.26 -16.00
N GLN A 75 -15.80 -18.02 -16.16
CA GLN A 75 -14.99 -17.56 -17.29
C GLN A 75 -13.61 -17.08 -16.83
N TYR A 76 -12.60 -17.33 -17.64
CA TYR A 76 -11.31 -16.70 -17.44
C TYR A 76 -11.38 -15.22 -17.84
N PRO A 77 -10.91 -14.30 -16.99
CA PRO A 77 -10.78 -12.91 -17.38
C PRO A 77 -9.72 -12.75 -18.48
N ALA A 78 -9.80 -11.68 -19.25
CA ALA A 78 -8.72 -11.32 -20.16
C ALA A 78 -7.41 -11.14 -19.39
N ALA A 79 -6.28 -11.59 -19.94
CA ALA A 79 -4.96 -11.50 -19.31
C ALA A 79 -4.58 -10.05 -18.91
N ALA A 80 -5.04 -9.06 -19.67
CA ALA A 80 -4.85 -7.64 -19.38
C ALA A 80 -5.86 -7.06 -18.36
N GLY A 81 -6.76 -7.89 -17.81
CA GLY A 81 -7.83 -7.49 -16.91
C GLY A 81 -9.12 -7.10 -17.62
N VAL A 82 -10.17 -6.94 -16.82
CA VAL A 82 -11.53 -6.59 -17.29
C VAL A 82 -11.58 -5.12 -17.71
N PRO A 83 -12.00 -4.79 -18.95
CA PRO A 83 -12.01 -3.40 -19.45
C PRO A 83 -12.78 -2.44 -18.56
N GLU A 84 -13.95 -2.83 -18.09
CA GLU A 84 -14.82 -2.01 -17.25
C GLU A 84 -14.15 -1.60 -15.94
N LEU A 85 -13.35 -2.50 -15.34
CA LEU A 85 -12.59 -2.21 -14.13
C LEU A 85 -11.47 -1.20 -14.44
N LYS A 86 -10.77 -1.35 -15.57
CA LYS A 86 -9.69 -0.46 -16.00
C LYS A 86 -10.21 0.95 -16.29
N ASP A 87 -11.38 1.05 -16.95
CA ASP A 87 -12.07 2.32 -17.21
C ASP A 87 -12.52 3.00 -15.90
N ALA A 88 -13.05 2.21 -14.96
CA ALA A 88 -13.46 2.70 -13.65
C ALA A 88 -12.26 3.24 -12.85
N ALA A 89 -11.13 2.56 -12.89
CA ALA A 89 -9.91 3.02 -12.23
C ALA A 89 -9.34 4.30 -12.82
N SER A 90 -9.25 4.38 -14.15
CA SER A 90 -8.83 5.61 -14.85
C SER A 90 -9.72 6.79 -14.43
N ARG A 91 -11.04 6.59 -14.45
CA ARG A 91 -12.01 7.61 -14.04
C ARG A 91 -11.89 7.97 -12.55
N PHE A 92 -11.64 6.98 -11.67
CA PHE A 92 -11.44 7.19 -10.24
C PHE A 92 -10.20 8.06 -9.97
N ILE A 93 -9.08 7.74 -10.59
CA ILE A 93 -7.84 8.51 -10.50
C ILE A 93 -8.10 9.95 -10.97
N LYS A 94 -8.75 10.15 -12.11
CA LYS A 94 -9.12 11.50 -12.58
C LYS A 94 -10.00 12.23 -11.60
N ALA A 95 -10.99 11.54 -11.02
CA ALA A 95 -11.97 12.14 -10.12
C ALA A 95 -11.37 12.70 -8.81
N PHE A 96 -10.38 12.02 -8.25
CA PHE A 96 -9.87 12.34 -6.91
C PHE A 96 -8.44 12.89 -6.86
N ILE A 97 -7.61 12.59 -7.85
CA ILE A 97 -6.23 13.10 -7.91
C ILE A 97 -5.93 13.93 -9.16
N ASN A 98 -6.89 14.07 -10.07
CA ASN A 98 -6.80 14.87 -11.30
C ASN A 98 -5.62 14.51 -12.21
N VAL A 99 -5.31 13.24 -12.32
CA VAL A 99 -4.30 12.70 -13.24
C VAL A 99 -5.00 11.95 -14.36
N ASP A 100 -4.57 12.18 -15.60
CA ASP A 100 -5.07 11.45 -16.76
C ASP A 100 -4.25 10.17 -16.96
N VAL A 101 -4.89 9.03 -16.76
CA VAL A 101 -4.29 7.70 -16.92
C VAL A 101 -5.07 6.92 -17.97
N SER A 102 -4.35 6.35 -18.92
CA SER A 102 -5.00 5.46 -19.90
C SER A 102 -5.52 4.19 -19.20
N PRO A 103 -6.76 3.74 -19.49
CA PRO A 103 -7.22 2.43 -19.03
C PRO A 103 -6.28 1.27 -19.40
N ARG A 104 -5.53 1.40 -20.51
CA ARG A 104 -4.52 0.40 -20.89
C ARG A 104 -3.37 0.27 -19.89
N SER A 105 -3.06 1.35 -19.19
CA SER A 105 -2.03 1.38 -18.14
C SER A 105 -2.52 0.90 -16.77
N CYS A 106 -3.80 0.54 -16.64
CA CYS A 106 -4.36 -0.03 -15.42
C CYS A 106 -4.24 -1.55 -15.45
N VAL A 107 -3.61 -2.13 -14.43
CA VAL A 107 -3.37 -3.57 -14.31
C VAL A 107 -4.08 -4.11 -13.07
N PRO A 108 -5.18 -4.86 -13.20
CA PRO A 108 -5.84 -5.52 -12.07
C PRO A 108 -4.96 -6.60 -11.44
N THR A 109 -4.92 -6.63 -10.12
CA THR A 109 -4.16 -7.61 -9.34
C THR A 109 -5.01 -8.18 -8.20
N THR A 110 -4.56 -9.28 -7.59
CA THR A 110 -5.23 -9.89 -6.44
C THR A 110 -4.79 -9.23 -5.12
N GLY A 111 -4.97 -7.93 -5.00
CA GLY A 111 -4.58 -7.13 -3.83
C GLY A 111 -3.30 -6.32 -4.08
N SER A 112 -3.11 -5.22 -3.30
CA SER A 112 -1.92 -4.35 -3.39
C SER A 112 -0.61 -5.09 -3.08
N VAL A 113 -0.68 -6.17 -2.30
CA VAL A 113 0.47 -7.06 -2.04
C VAL A 113 0.92 -7.79 -3.31
N ALA A 114 -0.01 -8.22 -4.16
CA ALA A 114 0.34 -8.81 -5.45
C ALA A 114 0.85 -7.74 -6.43
N ALA A 115 0.26 -6.54 -6.40
CA ALA A 115 0.73 -5.40 -7.17
C ALA A 115 2.18 -5.05 -6.83
N SER A 116 2.51 -4.87 -5.54
CA SER A 116 3.88 -4.56 -5.12
C SER A 116 4.88 -5.66 -5.50
N PHE A 117 4.48 -6.94 -5.39
CA PHE A 117 5.33 -8.07 -5.77
C PHE A 117 5.72 -8.03 -7.26
N GLY A 118 4.73 -7.85 -8.14
CA GLY A 118 4.96 -7.72 -9.57
C GLY A 118 5.76 -6.49 -9.94
N SER A 119 5.46 -5.35 -9.30
CA SER A 119 6.15 -4.08 -9.52
C SER A 119 7.63 -4.15 -9.14
N PHE A 120 7.98 -4.81 -8.03
CA PHE A 120 9.39 -4.98 -7.66
C PHE A 120 10.18 -5.73 -8.72
N ILE A 121 9.62 -6.81 -9.27
CA ILE A 121 10.25 -7.57 -10.35
C ILE A 121 10.42 -6.69 -11.60
N ALA A 122 9.35 -6.02 -12.01
CA ALA A 122 9.37 -5.17 -13.20
C ALA A 122 10.37 -4.02 -13.08
N CYS A 123 10.38 -3.31 -11.95
CA CYS A 123 11.28 -2.17 -11.74
C CYS A 123 12.74 -2.58 -11.69
N THR A 124 13.09 -3.64 -10.96
CA THR A 124 14.49 -4.06 -10.78
C THR A 124 15.10 -4.75 -12.01
N GLN A 125 14.25 -5.15 -12.97
CA GLN A 125 14.72 -5.73 -14.24
C GLN A 125 14.69 -4.72 -15.40
N ARG A 126 14.19 -3.49 -15.19
CA ARG A 126 14.01 -2.50 -16.24
C ARG A 126 15.33 -1.96 -16.79
N ILE A 127 16.30 -1.69 -15.92
CA ILE A 127 17.58 -1.07 -16.28
C ILE A 127 18.73 -1.87 -15.66
N PRO A 128 19.66 -2.39 -16.43
CA PRO A 128 20.84 -3.06 -15.91
C PRO A 128 21.63 -2.18 -14.93
N GLY A 129 21.95 -2.71 -13.75
CA GLY A 129 22.66 -1.99 -12.69
C GLY A 129 21.77 -1.17 -11.74
N LYS A 130 20.47 -0.99 -12.05
CA LYS A 130 19.47 -0.45 -11.14
C LYS A 130 18.60 -1.59 -10.61
N ASP A 131 19.04 -2.21 -9.55
CA ASP A 131 18.48 -3.45 -9.02
C ASP A 131 18.06 -3.36 -7.55
N LYS A 132 18.13 -2.16 -6.95
CA LYS A 132 17.76 -1.94 -5.55
C LYS A 132 16.50 -1.10 -5.40
N VAL A 133 15.81 -1.29 -4.28
CA VAL A 133 14.63 -0.53 -3.90
C VAL A 133 14.96 0.36 -2.70
N LEU A 134 14.51 1.61 -2.72
CA LEU A 134 14.63 2.53 -1.60
C LEU A 134 13.30 2.63 -0.86
N PHE A 135 13.28 2.46 0.46
CA PHE A 135 12.10 2.64 1.29
C PHE A 135 12.13 3.98 2.02
N ILE A 136 10.99 4.64 2.06
CA ILE A 136 10.70 5.68 3.05
C ILE A 136 10.12 4.97 4.28
N ASP A 137 10.87 4.97 5.39
CA ASP A 137 10.48 4.33 6.64
C ASP A 137 9.92 5.34 7.67
N PRO A 138 9.06 4.86 8.57
CA PRO A 138 8.54 3.50 8.71
C PRO A 138 7.62 3.13 7.56
N GLY A 139 7.78 1.92 7.02
CA GLY A 139 7.03 1.42 5.86
C GLY A 139 6.33 0.08 6.11
N PHE A 140 5.54 -0.35 5.15
CA PHE A 140 4.77 -1.59 5.27
C PHE A 140 5.69 -2.83 5.22
N PRO A 141 5.78 -3.64 6.32
CA PRO A 141 6.82 -4.65 6.46
C PRO A 141 6.70 -5.81 5.47
N ILE A 142 5.51 -6.08 4.93
CA ILE A 142 5.28 -7.16 3.95
C ILE A 142 6.08 -6.90 2.67
N GLN A 143 6.19 -5.63 2.24
CA GLN A 143 6.95 -5.27 1.04
C GLN A 143 8.43 -5.63 1.18
N LYS A 144 9.06 -5.39 2.33
CA LYS A 144 10.44 -5.82 2.60
C LYS A 144 10.57 -7.35 2.64
N SER A 145 9.54 -8.05 3.14
CA SER A 145 9.52 -9.51 3.12
C SER A 145 9.43 -10.07 1.69
N GLN A 146 8.70 -9.40 0.79
CA GLN A 146 8.67 -9.75 -0.64
C GLN A 146 10.06 -9.62 -1.28
N LEU A 147 10.77 -8.51 -1.03
CA LEU A 147 12.12 -8.32 -1.56
C LEU A 147 13.08 -9.39 -1.05
N ARG A 148 12.97 -9.78 0.23
CA ARG A 148 13.78 -10.86 0.79
C ARG A 148 13.55 -12.19 0.05
N VAL A 149 12.30 -12.53 -0.25
CA VAL A 149 11.94 -13.75 -1.02
C VAL A 149 12.46 -13.67 -2.45
N LEU A 150 12.43 -12.47 -3.06
CA LEU A 150 12.91 -12.24 -4.41
C LEU A 150 14.45 -12.13 -4.51
N GLY A 151 15.17 -12.05 -3.39
CA GLY A 151 16.62 -11.81 -3.38
C GLY A 151 17.02 -10.39 -3.79
N ILE A 152 16.07 -9.46 -3.79
CA ILE A 152 16.29 -8.06 -4.17
C ILE A 152 16.82 -7.28 -2.96
N GLN A 153 17.90 -6.53 -3.15
CA GLN A 153 18.48 -5.68 -2.13
C GLN A 153 17.68 -4.38 -1.99
N TRP A 154 17.66 -3.81 -0.79
CA TRP A 154 17.03 -2.52 -0.53
C TRP A 154 17.87 -1.64 0.40
N ARG A 155 17.56 -0.37 0.37
CA ARG A 155 17.97 0.64 1.36
C ARG A 155 16.74 1.32 1.92
N GLU A 156 16.91 1.99 3.04
CA GLU A 156 15.83 2.68 3.74
C GLU A 156 16.36 3.92 4.45
N PHE A 157 15.48 4.90 4.64
CA PHE A 157 15.77 6.05 5.50
C PHE A 157 14.52 6.44 6.29
N ASP A 158 14.75 6.97 7.49
CA ASP A 158 13.67 7.46 8.35
C ASP A 158 13.17 8.81 7.86
N ILE A 159 11.85 8.92 7.63
CA ILE A 159 11.21 10.15 7.15
C ILE A 159 11.12 11.23 8.23
N TYR A 160 11.09 10.87 9.52
CA TYR A 160 10.85 11.84 10.60
C TYR A 160 11.85 12.98 10.65
N PRO A 161 13.18 12.78 10.55
CA PRO A 161 14.13 13.88 10.47
C PRO A 161 14.15 14.59 9.11
N CYS A 162 13.48 14.03 8.09
CA CYS A 162 13.55 14.48 6.69
C CYS A 162 12.25 15.14 6.23
N ARG A 163 11.33 15.54 7.13
CA ARG A 163 10.05 16.14 6.76
C ARG A 163 10.23 17.52 6.11
N GLY A 164 9.43 17.73 5.05
CA GLY A 164 9.45 18.94 4.21
C GLY A 164 10.51 18.89 3.09
N ALA A 165 10.23 19.57 1.98
CA ALA A 165 11.04 19.55 0.76
C ALA A 165 12.53 19.80 1.03
N LYS A 166 12.85 20.82 1.83
CA LYS A 166 14.24 21.22 2.10
C LYS A 166 15.07 20.14 2.81
N ALA A 167 14.46 19.36 3.70
CA ALA A 167 15.14 18.29 4.43
C ALA A 167 15.17 16.99 3.62
N LEU A 168 14.13 16.72 2.82
CA LEU A 168 13.99 15.51 2.04
C LEU A 168 14.90 15.50 0.80
N GLU A 169 15.02 16.64 0.09
CA GLU A 169 15.76 16.72 -1.17
C GLU A 169 17.21 16.21 -1.09
N PRO A 170 18.05 16.62 -0.12
CA PRO A 170 19.44 16.15 -0.05
C PRO A 170 19.56 14.66 0.28
N VAL A 171 18.62 14.09 1.03
CA VAL A 171 18.60 12.66 1.36
C VAL A 171 18.32 11.83 0.11
N LEU A 172 17.27 12.19 -0.64
CA LEU A 172 16.92 11.51 -1.89
C LEU A 172 17.98 11.71 -2.96
N GLU A 173 18.53 12.91 -3.10
CA GLU A 173 19.63 13.20 -4.04
C GLU A 173 20.83 12.28 -3.75
N ALA A 174 21.24 12.16 -2.50
CA ALA A 174 22.37 11.30 -2.10
C ALA A 174 22.11 9.81 -2.37
N GLU A 175 20.87 9.34 -2.21
CA GLU A 175 20.52 7.95 -2.49
C GLU A 175 20.43 7.66 -3.99
N PHE A 176 19.79 8.52 -4.77
CA PHE A 176 19.60 8.32 -6.20
C PHE A 176 20.89 8.53 -7.00
N ALA A 177 21.76 9.44 -6.56
CA ALA A 177 23.06 9.69 -7.21
C ALA A 177 24.00 8.48 -7.19
N LYS A 178 23.75 7.47 -6.31
CA LYS A 178 24.50 6.20 -6.35
C LYS A 178 24.26 5.39 -7.62
N GLY A 179 23.17 5.67 -8.33
CA GLY A 179 22.87 5.11 -9.66
C GLY A 179 22.31 3.68 -9.67
N ASP A 180 22.07 3.06 -8.51
CA ASP A 180 21.65 1.66 -8.38
C ASP A 180 20.18 1.47 -7.92
N ILE A 181 19.46 2.58 -7.64
CA ILE A 181 18.04 2.52 -7.26
C ILE A 181 17.16 2.38 -8.49
N ALA A 182 16.38 1.30 -8.54
CA ALA A 182 15.34 1.05 -9.53
C ALA A 182 14.02 1.73 -9.19
N ALA A 183 13.64 1.64 -7.91
CA ALA A 183 12.39 2.21 -7.43
C ALA A 183 12.53 2.75 -6.01
N ILE A 184 11.68 3.75 -5.68
CA ILE A 184 11.39 4.18 -4.32
C ILE A 184 9.95 3.80 -3.97
N VAL A 185 9.72 3.31 -2.76
CA VAL A 185 8.39 2.89 -2.31
C VAL A 185 8.01 3.50 -0.96
N TYR A 186 6.76 3.92 -0.86
CA TYR A 186 6.12 4.43 0.37
C TYR A 186 4.60 4.30 0.27
N SER A 187 3.90 4.29 1.41
CA SER A 187 2.44 4.43 1.43
C SER A 187 2.02 5.84 1.82
N ASN A 188 0.92 6.33 1.23
CA ASN A 188 0.42 7.69 1.46
C ASN A 188 -1.14 7.73 1.45
N PRO A 189 -1.81 7.86 2.61
CA PRO A 189 -1.26 7.88 3.97
C PRO A 189 -0.43 6.66 4.34
N ASN A 190 0.56 6.86 5.22
CA ASN A 190 1.53 5.84 5.55
C ASN A 190 0.99 4.76 6.50
N ASN A 191 1.37 3.53 6.28
CA ASN A 191 1.26 2.42 7.23
C ASN A 191 2.68 1.99 7.65
N PRO A 192 3.04 2.01 8.96
CA PRO A 192 2.15 2.09 10.13
C PRO A 192 2.03 3.47 10.78
N ALA A 193 2.80 4.46 10.36
CA ALA A 193 2.99 5.72 11.10
C ALA A 193 1.88 6.76 10.89
N TRP A 194 0.98 6.54 9.94
CA TRP A 194 -0.06 7.49 9.54
C TRP A 194 0.48 8.87 9.10
N ILE A 195 1.70 8.91 8.58
CA ILE A 195 2.26 10.11 7.98
C ILE A 195 1.60 10.30 6.61
N CYS A 196 1.14 11.52 6.33
CA CYS A 196 0.76 11.93 5.00
C CYS A 196 1.86 12.86 4.46
N LEU A 197 2.37 12.54 3.27
CA LEU A 197 3.32 13.40 2.58
C LEU A 197 2.60 14.65 2.05
N GLU A 198 3.27 15.78 2.18
CA GLU A 198 2.76 17.07 1.70
C GLU A 198 3.13 17.26 0.22
N GLU A 199 2.47 18.21 -0.42
CA GLU A 199 2.63 18.50 -1.84
C GLU A 199 4.09 18.84 -2.22
N ASP A 200 4.80 19.57 -1.37
CA ASP A 200 6.21 19.95 -1.58
C ASP A 200 7.17 18.74 -1.47
N GLU A 201 6.87 17.80 -0.57
CA GLU A 201 7.62 16.53 -0.44
C GLU A 201 7.42 15.66 -1.69
N LEU A 202 6.19 15.52 -2.17
CA LEU A 202 5.86 14.77 -3.39
C LEU A 202 6.47 15.40 -4.64
N GLN A 203 6.54 16.73 -4.70
CA GLN A 203 7.21 17.46 -5.78
C GLN A 203 8.71 17.16 -5.84
N VAL A 204 9.38 17.11 -4.68
CA VAL A 204 10.80 16.73 -4.59
C VAL A 204 11.01 15.28 -5.05
N ILE A 205 10.18 14.35 -4.55
CA ILE A 205 10.25 12.95 -4.94
C ILE A 205 10.10 12.81 -6.46
N GLY A 206 9.06 13.42 -7.04
CA GLY A 206 8.79 13.32 -8.49
C GLY A 206 9.89 13.94 -9.33
N LYS A 207 10.38 15.12 -8.97
CA LYS A 207 11.49 15.80 -9.65
C LYS A 207 12.75 14.94 -9.68
N LEU A 208 13.15 14.38 -8.54
CA LEU A 208 14.34 13.56 -8.44
C LEU A 208 14.13 12.18 -9.09
N ALA A 209 12.97 11.59 -9.00
CA ALA A 209 12.63 10.36 -9.70
C ALA A 209 12.77 10.52 -11.23
N THR A 210 12.31 11.63 -11.78
CA THR A 210 12.51 11.96 -13.21
C THR A 210 13.99 12.15 -13.54
N LYS A 211 14.71 12.95 -12.73
CA LYS A 211 16.13 13.25 -12.95
C LYS A 211 17.00 12.00 -12.99
N TYR A 212 16.74 11.06 -12.10
CA TYR A 212 17.53 9.85 -11.94
C TYR A 212 16.91 8.61 -12.57
N ASP A 213 15.81 8.74 -13.29
CA ASP A 213 15.07 7.62 -13.90
C ASP A 213 14.78 6.49 -12.87
N VAL A 214 14.20 6.88 -11.73
CA VAL A 214 13.74 6.00 -10.67
C VAL A 214 12.22 5.90 -10.73
N VAL A 215 11.66 4.71 -10.56
CA VAL A 215 10.20 4.52 -10.50
C VAL A 215 9.70 4.80 -9.09
N VAL A 216 8.65 5.61 -8.95
CA VAL A 216 7.98 5.86 -7.67
C VAL A 216 6.81 4.90 -7.50
N MET A 217 6.89 4.00 -6.56
CA MET A 217 5.81 3.11 -6.17
C MET A 217 5.04 3.73 -4.99
N GLU A 218 3.94 4.42 -5.29
CA GLU A 218 3.09 5.06 -4.29
C GLU A 218 1.95 4.12 -3.91
N ASP A 219 2.01 3.58 -2.67
CA ASP A 219 1.00 2.68 -2.13
C ASP A 219 -0.15 3.49 -1.53
N LEU A 220 -1.28 3.45 -2.20
CA LEU A 220 -2.50 4.19 -1.89
C LEU A 220 -3.56 3.32 -1.20
N ALA A 221 -3.15 2.30 -0.43
CA ALA A 221 -4.08 1.42 0.30
C ALA A 221 -5.02 2.21 1.22
N TYR A 222 -4.56 3.31 1.78
CA TYR A 222 -5.36 4.21 2.64
C TYR A 222 -5.80 5.48 1.92
N PHE A 223 -5.96 5.41 0.62
CA PHE A 223 -6.46 6.50 -0.21
C PHE A 223 -7.76 7.10 0.34
N CYS A 224 -7.90 8.42 0.29
CA CYS A 224 -9.03 9.17 0.86
C CYS A 224 -9.14 9.16 2.40
N MET A 225 -8.17 8.65 3.14
CA MET A 225 -8.20 8.58 4.59
C MET A 225 -7.34 9.65 5.30
N ASP A 226 -6.90 10.67 4.60
CA ASP A 226 -6.30 11.86 5.26
C ASP A 226 -7.41 12.70 5.87
N PHE A 227 -7.73 12.45 7.16
CA PHE A 227 -8.79 13.13 7.88
C PHE A 227 -8.44 14.57 8.33
N ARG A 228 -7.24 15.04 8.05
CA ARG A 228 -6.86 16.45 8.29
C ARG A 228 -7.58 17.39 7.33
N ARG A 229 -8.08 16.88 6.22
CA ARG A 229 -8.74 17.64 5.15
C ARG A 229 -10.07 16.99 4.78
N PRO A 230 -11.13 17.79 4.50
CA PRO A 230 -12.34 17.21 3.95
C PRO A 230 -12.07 16.66 2.54
N LEU A 231 -12.63 15.52 2.22
CA LEU A 231 -12.59 14.99 0.86
C LEU A 231 -13.52 15.84 -0.02
N SER A 232 -13.01 16.33 -1.15
CA SER A 232 -13.80 16.99 -2.17
C SER A 232 -14.75 16.04 -2.88
N LYS A 233 -15.72 16.58 -3.60
CA LYS A 233 -16.54 15.78 -4.51
C LYS A 233 -15.68 15.29 -5.69
N PRO A 234 -16.08 14.17 -6.33
CA PRO A 234 -15.41 13.70 -7.53
C PRO A 234 -15.31 14.81 -8.58
N PHE A 235 -14.14 14.95 -9.20
CA PHE A 235 -13.80 15.95 -10.22
C PHE A 235 -13.77 17.40 -9.75
N GLU A 236 -13.80 17.65 -8.45
CA GLU A 236 -13.72 18.98 -7.87
C GLU A 236 -12.45 19.12 -7.00
N ALA A 237 -11.81 20.27 -7.06
CA ALA A 237 -10.69 20.61 -6.15
C ALA A 237 -11.21 20.85 -4.70
N PRO A 238 -10.37 20.67 -3.68
CA PRO A 238 -8.96 20.28 -3.75
C PRO A 238 -8.80 18.78 -4.02
N TYR A 239 -7.88 18.43 -4.93
CA TYR A 239 -7.56 17.05 -5.22
C TYR A 239 -6.58 16.48 -4.19
N LEU A 240 -6.62 15.17 -3.98
CA LEU A 240 -5.69 14.48 -3.08
C LEU A 240 -4.25 14.55 -3.64
N PRO A 241 -3.26 14.77 -2.77
CA PRO A 241 -1.87 14.84 -3.19
C PRO A 241 -1.38 13.48 -3.71
N THR A 242 -0.54 13.51 -4.74
CA THR A 242 0.09 12.33 -5.33
C THR A 242 1.34 12.73 -6.09
N VAL A 243 2.33 11.83 -6.12
CA VAL A 243 3.55 12.02 -6.92
C VAL A 243 3.28 12.05 -8.42
N ALA A 244 2.20 11.42 -8.88
CA ALA A 244 1.84 11.33 -10.30
C ALA A 244 1.59 12.68 -11.00
N ARG A 245 1.55 13.79 -10.25
CA ARG A 245 1.52 15.14 -10.82
C ARG A 245 2.90 15.70 -11.16
N TYR A 246 3.97 15.08 -10.67
CA TYR A 246 5.33 15.63 -10.73
C TYR A 246 6.32 14.77 -11.49
N THR A 247 5.90 13.57 -11.91
CA THR A 247 6.70 12.65 -12.70
C THR A 247 5.79 11.72 -13.50
N ASP A 248 6.28 11.22 -14.62
CA ASP A 248 5.68 10.13 -15.38
C ASP A 248 6.23 8.75 -14.95
N ASN A 249 7.25 8.73 -14.08
CA ASN A 249 7.87 7.50 -13.57
C ASN A 249 7.16 7.02 -12.30
N TYR A 250 5.92 6.58 -12.40
CA TYR A 250 5.17 6.14 -11.22
C TYR A 250 4.39 4.83 -11.42
N ILE A 251 4.13 4.18 -10.31
CA ILE A 251 3.16 3.10 -10.14
C ILE A 251 2.27 3.47 -8.96
N LEU A 252 0.98 3.69 -9.19
CA LEU A 252 -0.02 3.91 -8.14
C LEU A 252 -0.67 2.57 -7.78
N MET A 253 -0.50 2.11 -6.55
CA MET A 253 -1.11 0.87 -6.06
C MET A 253 -2.39 1.21 -5.29
N LEU A 254 -3.54 0.98 -5.91
CA LEU A 254 -4.86 1.25 -5.34
C LEU A 254 -5.42 -0.02 -4.69
N SER A 255 -5.91 0.08 -3.46
CA SER A 255 -6.67 -0.99 -2.81
C SER A 255 -8.17 -0.71 -2.88
N ALA A 256 -8.90 -1.55 -3.59
CA ALA A 256 -10.34 -1.39 -3.72
C ALA A 256 -11.11 -1.75 -2.44
N LEU A 257 -10.59 -2.68 -1.62
CA LEU A 257 -11.25 -3.11 -0.38
C LEU A 257 -11.37 -1.99 0.64
N ASP A 258 -10.31 -1.23 0.85
CA ASP A 258 -10.29 -0.14 1.83
C ASP A 258 -11.16 1.03 1.37
N ILE A 259 -11.20 1.31 0.07
CA ILE A 259 -12.00 2.38 -0.53
C ILE A 259 -13.49 2.04 -0.50
N ILE A 260 -13.88 0.80 -0.78
CA ILE A 260 -15.28 0.36 -0.80
C ILE A 260 -15.88 0.37 0.61
N GLN A 261 -15.09 0.11 1.66
CA GLN A 261 -15.57 0.11 3.03
C GLN A 261 -15.85 1.51 3.58
N ILE A 262 -15.17 2.53 3.10
CA ILE A 262 -15.13 3.83 3.76
C ILE A 262 -16.13 4.85 3.20
N ARG A 263 -16.62 4.74 1.94
CA ARG A 263 -17.52 5.76 1.39
C ARG A 263 -18.63 5.27 0.45
N PRO A 264 -19.85 5.80 0.64
CA PRO A 264 -21.03 5.50 -0.22
C PRO A 264 -20.97 6.18 -1.60
N LEU A 265 -19.88 6.84 -2.00
CA LEU A 265 -19.83 7.69 -3.19
C LEU A 265 -19.29 6.99 -4.45
N LEU A 266 -18.81 5.76 -4.35
CA LEU A 266 -18.30 5.03 -5.49
C LEU A 266 -19.42 4.18 -6.14
N HIS A 267 -20.14 4.79 -7.06
CA HIS A 267 -21.14 4.14 -7.91
C HIS A 267 -20.51 3.30 -9.04
N ALA A 268 -19.33 2.80 -8.89
CA ALA A 268 -18.71 1.93 -9.88
C ALA A 268 -18.42 0.57 -9.23
N GLY A 269 -19.02 -0.47 -9.78
CA GLY A 269 -18.77 -1.86 -9.38
C GLY A 269 -17.28 -2.21 -9.45
N CYS A 270 -16.59 -1.98 -8.35
CA CYS A 270 -15.24 -2.44 -8.17
C CYS A 270 -15.31 -3.78 -7.44
N SER A 271 -14.90 -4.83 -8.13
CA SER A 271 -14.56 -6.12 -7.55
C SER A 271 -13.52 -5.93 -6.42
N PRO A 272 -13.38 -6.87 -5.46
CA PRO A 272 -12.39 -6.82 -4.37
C PRO A 272 -10.93 -6.94 -4.85
N PHE A 273 -10.62 -6.50 -6.05
CA PHE A 273 -9.28 -6.53 -6.62
C PHE A 273 -8.61 -5.17 -6.46
N SER A 274 -7.37 -5.20 -6.01
CA SER A 274 -6.49 -4.04 -6.09
C SER A 274 -6.04 -3.82 -7.54
N MET A 275 -5.63 -2.61 -7.83
CA MET A 275 -5.20 -2.24 -9.16
C MET A 275 -3.87 -1.51 -9.11
N GLU A 276 -3.01 -1.86 -10.04
CA GLU A 276 -1.78 -1.17 -10.31
C GLU A 276 -1.96 -0.26 -11.53
N VAL A 277 -1.50 0.98 -11.42
CA VAL A 277 -1.49 1.94 -12.53
C VAL A 277 -0.05 2.29 -12.83
N VAL A 278 0.39 1.93 -14.03
CA VAL A 278 1.75 2.16 -14.53
C VAL A 278 1.71 3.15 -15.68
N ARG A 279 2.59 4.13 -15.67
CA ARG A 279 2.83 5.03 -16.79
C ARG A 279 4.30 5.02 -17.22
#